data_4f57b49ed6a863599605e3b2cdb2f280
#
_entry.id   4f57b49ed6a863599605e3b2cdb2f280
#
_cell.length_a   1.000
_cell.length_b   1.000
_cell.length_c   1.000
_cell.angle_alpha   90.00
_cell.angle_beta   90.00
_cell.angle_gamma   90.00
#
_symmetry.space_group_name_H-M   'P 1'
#
loop_
_entity.id
_entity.type
_entity.pdbx_description
1 polymer ?
#
loop_
_entity_poly.entity_id
_entity_poly.type
_entity_poly.pdbx_seq_one_letter_code
_entity_poly.pdbx_strand_id
1 'polypeptide(L)'
;MLIRIGKFDITECWGSVFYKKLSRYPEITAWEIQTVLDFIRYEKDNGRTCTIEADRKIINAIDRYRQTYDQGIRVSPPEKIEECTACPKYRGCMTDYVCHTSPVEKAIKILACGRLLSPVLARKMSAAELQKEGRNAANDPEDYFDYIMFAWGNCQAGDRLVMERKLGRFPDEKDLSTGFTPGVRFFFRYDRLIQHPDAVFEGVLPLKIRNELVLKDWAEAVIVPETCRQAVEPYVPEELKPKTHYLRNNCKDIWEWSKMVYEYVRDTAGE
;
A
#
# COMPACT_ATOMS: atom_id res chain seq x y z
N MET A 1 -17.54 10.39 -8.44
CA MET A 1 -16.89 9.10 -8.78
C MET A 1 -17.93 8.06 -9.15
N LEU A 2 -17.68 7.26 -10.19
CA LEU A 2 -18.48 6.09 -10.54
C LEU A 2 -17.80 4.83 -9.99
N ILE A 3 -18.55 4.01 -9.24
CA ILE A 3 -18.04 2.73 -8.73
C ILE A 3 -18.66 1.63 -9.57
N ARG A 4 -17.84 0.90 -10.31
CA ARG A 4 -18.25 -0.29 -11.07
C ARG A 4 -17.82 -1.54 -10.34
N ILE A 5 -18.80 -2.40 -9.98
CA ILE A 5 -18.54 -3.65 -9.27
C ILE A 5 -18.89 -4.82 -10.17
N GLY A 6 -17.91 -5.71 -10.41
CA GLY A 6 -18.15 -6.81 -11.34
C GLY A 6 -16.96 -7.74 -11.56
N LYS A 7 -16.98 -8.41 -12.72
CA LYS A 7 -15.92 -9.29 -13.15
C LYS A 7 -14.89 -8.52 -13.97
N PHE A 8 -13.92 -7.93 -13.30
CA PHE A 8 -12.80 -7.21 -13.91
C PHE A 8 -11.49 -7.99 -13.72
N ASP A 9 -10.43 -7.59 -14.39
CA ASP A 9 -9.11 -8.22 -14.25
C ASP A 9 -8.41 -7.78 -12.95
N ILE A 10 -8.65 -6.54 -12.50
CA ILE A 10 -8.01 -5.94 -11.33
C ILE A 10 -8.98 -5.02 -10.59
N THR A 11 -8.74 -4.80 -9.30
CA THR A 11 -9.33 -3.70 -8.55
C THR A 11 -8.41 -2.49 -8.71
N GLU A 12 -8.95 -1.39 -9.27
CA GLU A 12 -8.18 -0.16 -9.52
C GLU A 12 -9.07 1.07 -9.56
N CYS A 13 -8.47 2.23 -9.33
CA CYS A 13 -9.11 3.52 -9.56
C CYS A 13 -8.45 4.19 -10.76
N TRP A 14 -9.24 4.48 -11.80
CA TRP A 14 -8.76 5.12 -13.00
C TRP A 14 -9.64 6.33 -13.38
N GLY A 15 -9.03 7.51 -13.38
CA GLY A 15 -9.75 8.76 -13.61
C GLY A 15 -10.87 8.95 -12.59
N SER A 16 -12.12 9.02 -13.07
CA SER A 16 -13.32 9.18 -12.24
C SER A 16 -14.07 7.87 -11.98
N VAL A 17 -13.46 6.72 -12.25
CA VAL A 17 -14.07 5.39 -12.09
C VAL A 17 -13.25 4.52 -11.17
N PHE A 18 -13.91 3.95 -10.15
CA PHE A 18 -13.37 2.89 -9.31
C PHE A 18 -13.92 1.55 -9.80
N TYR A 19 -13.05 0.71 -10.35
CA TYR A 19 -13.36 -0.65 -10.75
C TYR A 19 -13.08 -1.59 -9.58
N LYS A 20 -14.15 -2.18 -9.02
CA LYS A 20 -14.04 -3.19 -7.97
C LYS A 20 -14.25 -4.58 -8.55
N LYS A 21 -13.16 -5.34 -8.68
CA LYS A 21 -13.20 -6.75 -9.00
C LYS A 21 -13.69 -7.52 -7.78
N LEU A 22 -14.61 -8.47 -7.99
CA LEU A 22 -15.04 -9.41 -6.96
C LEU A 22 -14.26 -10.71 -7.06
N SER A 23 -13.88 -11.27 -5.90
CA SER A 23 -13.17 -12.54 -5.80
C SER A 23 -14.02 -13.71 -6.32
N ARG A 24 -15.35 -13.67 -6.12
CA ARG A 24 -16.30 -14.74 -6.45
C ARG A 24 -17.56 -14.22 -7.13
N TYR A 25 -17.40 -13.37 -8.15
CA TYR A 25 -18.56 -12.83 -8.88
C TYR A 25 -19.54 -13.94 -9.29
N PRO A 26 -20.88 -13.78 -9.10
CA PRO A 26 -21.60 -12.55 -8.69
C PRO A 26 -21.77 -12.37 -7.18
N GLU A 27 -21.13 -13.16 -6.35
CA GLU A 27 -21.16 -13.03 -4.90
C GLU A 27 -20.22 -11.91 -4.44
N ILE A 28 -20.61 -11.20 -3.39
CA ILE A 28 -19.81 -10.16 -2.76
C ILE A 28 -19.66 -10.48 -1.26
N THR A 29 -18.44 -10.52 -0.78
CA THR A 29 -18.11 -10.78 0.63
C THR A 29 -18.29 -9.53 1.50
N ALA A 30 -18.41 -9.70 2.82
CA ALA A 30 -18.50 -8.58 3.76
C ALA A 30 -17.25 -7.68 3.70
N TRP A 31 -16.07 -8.25 3.50
CA TRP A 31 -14.83 -7.50 3.28
C TRP A 31 -14.88 -6.64 2.02
N GLU A 32 -15.31 -7.20 0.90
CA GLU A 32 -15.43 -6.45 -0.35
C GLU A 32 -16.48 -5.33 -0.25
N ILE A 33 -17.60 -5.57 0.44
CA ILE A 33 -18.60 -4.52 0.73
C ILE A 33 -17.96 -3.43 1.58
N GLN A 34 -17.24 -3.79 2.64
CA GLN A 34 -16.55 -2.83 3.49
C GLN A 34 -15.60 -1.93 2.68
N THR A 35 -14.80 -2.50 1.78
CA THR A 35 -13.88 -1.70 0.95
C THR A 35 -14.63 -0.72 0.03
N VAL A 36 -15.79 -1.11 -0.50
CA VAL A 36 -16.65 -0.21 -1.30
C VAL A 36 -17.22 0.93 -0.43
N LEU A 37 -17.66 0.63 0.79
CA LEU A 37 -18.20 1.62 1.71
C LEU A 37 -17.10 2.56 2.24
N ASP A 38 -15.89 2.04 2.46
CA ASP A 38 -14.71 2.85 2.80
C ASP A 38 -14.40 3.85 1.69
N PHE A 39 -14.44 3.42 0.42
CA PHE A 39 -14.25 4.31 -0.72
C PHE A 39 -15.32 5.40 -0.77
N ILE A 40 -16.60 5.04 -0.62
CA ILE A 40 -17.71 6.00 -0.63
C ILE A 40 -17.55 7.02 0.49
N ARG A 41 -17.18 6.57 1.68
CA ARG A 41 -16.98 7.43 2.84
C ARG A 41 -15.81 8.39 2.63
N TYR A 42 -14.67 7.86 2.17
CA TYR A 42 -13.50 8.66 1.87
C TYR A 42 -13.78 9.75 0.82
N GLU A 43 -14.46 9.40 -0.27
CA GLU A 43 -14.86 10.36 -1.28
C GLU A 43 -15.79 11.44 -0.72
N LYS A 44 -16.76 11.04 0.08
CA LYS A 44 -17.71 11.97 0.75
C LYS A 44 -16.97 12.93 1.71
N ASP A 45 -16.05 12.42 2.51
CA ASP A 45 -15.27 13.21 3.48
C ASP A 45 -14.37 14.25 2.77
N ASN A 46 -14.01 13.99 1.49
CA ASN A 46 -13.29 14.92 0.63
C ASN A 46 -14.21 15.73 -0.32
N GLY A 47 -15.51 15.82 -0.04
CA GLY A 47 -16.46 16.63 -0.80
C GLY A 47 -16.86 16.06 -2.16
N ARG A 48 -16.53 14.82 -2.45
CA ARG A 48 -16.85 14.12 -3.70
C ARG A 48 -18.04 13.16 -3.52
N THR A 49 -18.83 12.95 -4.55
CA THR A 49 -19.99 12.06 -4.54
C THR A 49 -19.71 10.79 -5.34
N CYS A 50 -20.34 9.68 -4.92
CA CYS A 50 -20.24 8.39 -5.58
C CYS A 50 -21.58 7.87 -6.07
N THR A 51 -21.58 7.20 -7.23
CA THR A 51 -22.68 6.38 -7.73
C THR A 51 -22.18 4.96 -7.96
N ILE A 52 -23.05 3.95 -7.71
CA ILE A 52 -22.70 2.53 -7.87
C ILE A 52 -23.38 1.98 -9.11
N GLU A 53 -22.61 1.31 -9.97
CA GLU A 53 -23.07 0.50 -11.10
C GLU A 53 -22.70 -0.96 -10.83
N ALA A 54 -23.70 -1.80 -10.54
CA ALA A 54 -23.53 -3.21 -10.23
C ALA A 54 -24.83 -3.98 -10.41
N ASP A 55 -24.76 -5.31 -10.39
CA ASP A 55 -25.95 -6.16 -10.32
C ASP A 55 -26.82 -5.82 -9.11
N ARG A 56 -28.15 -5.90 -9.28
CA ARG A 56 -29.13 -5.58 -8.21
C ARG A 56 -28.89 -6.40 -6.93
N LYS A 57 -28.43 -7.65 -7.07
CA LYS A 57 -28.10 -8.51 -5.92
C LYS A 57 -26.94 -7.93 -5.10
N ILE A 58 -25.93 -7.40 -5.77
CA ILE A 58 -24.77 -6.75 -5.14
C ILE A 58 -25.20 -5.48 -4.45
N ILE A 59 -25.97 -4.61 -5.12
CA ILE A 59 -26.50 -3.37 -4.54
C ILE A 59 -27.30 -3.68 -3.27
N ASN A 60 -28.22 -4.65 -3.33
CA ASN A 60 -29.00 -5.05 -2.16
C ASN A 60 -28.14 -5.62 -1.02
N ALA A 61 -27.03 -6.27 -1.30
CA ALA A 61 -26.09 -6.75 -0.28
C ALA A 61 -25.36 -5.59 0.39
N ILE A 62 -24.91 -4.60 -0.39
CA ILE A 62 -24.26 -3.38 0.12
C ILE A 62 -25.25 -2.60 1.02
N ASP A 63 -26.48 -2.41 0.59
CA ASP A 63 -27.50 -1.66 1.35
C ASP A 63 -27.82 -2.35 2.69
N ARG A 64 -27.92 -3.67 2.72
CA ARG A 64 -28.11 -4.42 3.96
C ARG A 64 -26.93 -4.31 4.93
N TYR A 65 -25.71 -4.31 4.42
CA TYR A 65 -24.50 -4.23 5.25
C TYR A 65 -24.22 -2.80 5.74
N ARG A 66 -24.74 -1.78 5.08
CA ARG A 66 -24.51 -0.36 5.38
C ARG A 66 -24.79 -0.02 6.85
N GLN A 67 -25.89 -0.54 7.41
CA GLN A 67 -26.24 -0.30 8.81
C GLN A 67 -25.17 -0.83 9.78
N THR A 68 -24.63 -2.02 9.52
CA THR A 68 -23.54 -2.61 10.31
C THR A 68 -22.26 -1.76 10.19
N TYR A 69 -21.96 -1.32 9.00
CA TYR A 69 -20.81 -0.46 8.73
C TYR A 69 -20.94 0.91 9.45
N ASP A 70 -22.10 1.52 9.41
CA ASP A 70 -22.37 2.83 10.06
C ASP A 70 -22.33 2.75 11.60
N GLN A 71 -22.51 1.57 12.17
CA GLN A 71 -22.26 1.28 13.59
C GLN A 71 -20.77 1.16 13.95
N GLY A 72 -19.87 1.31 12.98
CA GLY A 72 -18.42 1.18 13.18
C GLY A 72 -17.91 -0.26 13.26
N ILE A 73 -18.76 -1.25 12.98
CA ILE A 73 -18.37 -2.66 12.97
C ILE A 73 -17.55 -2.92 11.71
N ARG A 74 -16.32 -3.39 11.93
CA ARG A 74 -15.36 -3.70 10.87
C ARG A 74 -15.10 -5.19 10.79
N VAL A 75 -15.00 -5.73 9.58
CA VAL A 75 -14.54 -7.10 9.33
C VAL A 75 -13.05 -7.09 9.01
N SER A 76 -12.37 -8.13 9.48
CA SER A 76 -10.97 -8.36 9.10
C SER A 76 -10.86 -8.70 7.61
N PRO A 77 -9.75 -8.34 6.95
CA PRO A 77 -9.47 -8.83 5.61
C PRO A 77 -9.37 -10.35 5.61
N PRO A 78 -9.62 -11.02 4.48
CA PRO A 78 -9.23 -12.41 4.33
C PRO A 78 -7.70 -12.52 4.47
N GLU A 79 -7.19 -13.69 4.85
CA GLU A 79 -5.74 -13.93 4.97
C GLU A 79 -4.98 -13.51 3.71
N LYS A 80 -5.64 -13.59 2.56
CA LYS A 80 -5.08 -13.29 1.26
C LYS A 80 -6.09 -12.61 0.34
N ILE A 81 -5.70 -11.51 -0.28
CA ILE A 81 -6.49 -10.79 -1.29
C ILE A 81 -6.25 -11.40 -2.66
N GLU A 82 -7.24 -12.08 -3.22
CA GLU A 82 -7.13 -12.81 -4.50
C GLU A 82 -7.60 -11.99 -5.71
N GLU A 83 -8.33 -10.92 -5.51
CA GLU A 83 -8.84 -10.07 -6.57
C GLU A 83 -7.79 -9.21 -7.28
N CYS A 84 -6.57 -9.13 -6.73
CA CYS A 84 -5.48 -8.42 -7.36
C CYS A 84 -4.73 -9.32 -8.35
N THR A 85 -4.78 -8.98 -9.64
CA THR A 85 -4.08 -9.69 -10.71
C THR A 85 -2.84 -8.96 -11.21
N ALA A 86 -2.45 -7.86 -10.56
CA ALA A 86 -1.23 -7.11 -10.88
C ALA A 86 0.07 -7.90 -10.68
N CYS A 87 0.00 -9.07 -10.01
CA CYS A 87 1.13 -9.96 -9.76
C CYS A 87 0.88 -11.31 -10.47
N PRO A 88 1.26 -11.48 -11.74
CA PRO A 88 0.95 -12.69 -12.50
C PRO A 88 1.60 -13.96 -11.93
N LYS A 89 2.72 -13.81 -11.20
CA LYS A 89 3.46 -14.93 -10.59
C LYS A 89 2.98 -15.26 -9.17
N TYR A 90 2.40 -14.32 -8.47
CA TYR A 90 1.88 -14.49 -7.11
C TYR A 90 0.42 -14.08 -7.09
N ARG A 91 -0.44 -15.06 -6.99
CA ARG A 91 -1.87 -14.83 -6.90
C ARG A 91 -2.22 -14.46 -5.47
N GLY A 92 -2.47 -13.19 -5.25
CA GLY A 92 -2.96 -12.65 -4.01
C GLY A 92 -1.90 -11.99 -3.12
N CYS A 93 -2.38 -11.03 -2.34
CA CYS A 93 -1.58 -10.29 -1.38
C CYS A 93 -1.91 -10.75 0.03
N MET A 94 -0.88 -11.08 0.82
CA MET A 94 -1.01 -11.45 2.22
C MET A 94 -1.31 -10.21 3.06
N THR A 95 -2.23 -10.35 4.04
CA THR A 95 -2.85 -9.21 4.72
C THR A 95 -2.44 -9.02 6.18
N ASP A 96 -1.60 -9.88 6.72
CA ASP A 96 -1.04 -9.80 8.08
C ASP A 96 -0.08 -8.62 8.25
N TYR A 97 0.64 -8.25 7.16
CA TYR A 97 1.53 -7.10 7.11
C TYR A 97 1.16 -6.12 6.00
N VAL A 98 1.53 -4.87 6.22
CA VAL A 98 1.63 -3.86 5.17
C VAL A 98 3.04 -3.32 5.12
N CYS A 99 3.45 -2.77 3.97
CA CYS A 99 4.77 -2.22 3.81
C CYS A 99 4.75 -0.87 3.09
N HIS A 100 5.73 -0.03 3.46
CA HIS A 100 6.11 1.16 2.73
C HIS A 100 7.50 0.95 2.14
N THR A 101 7.66 1.20 0.83
CA THR A 101 8.94 1.02 0.13
C THR A 101 9.47 2.37 -0.33
N SER A 102 10.76 2.62 -0.08
CA SER A 102 11.42 3.87 -0.47
C SER A 102 12.75 3.61 -1.18
N PRO A 103 13.14 4.45 -2.14
CA PRO A 103 14.51 4.47 -2.64
C PRO A 103 15.51 4.70 -1.51
N VAL A 104 16.71 4.17 -1.64
CA VAL A 104 17.74 4.16 -0.59
C VAL A 104 18.04 5.58 -0.05
N GLU A 105 18.18 6.55 -0.93
CA GLU A 105 18.46 7.95 -0.57
C GLU A 105 17.32 8.61 0.24
N LYS A 106 16.09 8.17 0.05
CA LYS A 106 14.95 8.61 0.85
C LYS A 106 14.86 7.82 2.16
N ALA A 107 15.13 6.52 2.11
CA ALA A 107 15.14 5.67 3.31
C ALA A 107 16.17 6.15 4.33
N ILE A 108 17.34 6.61 3.90
CA ILE A 108 18.35 7.27 4.77
C ILE A 108 17.74 8.46 5.51
N LYS A 109 16.99 9.32 4.83
CA LYS A 109 16.33 10.47 5.45
C LYS A 109 15.24 10.05 6.44
N ILE A 110 14.46 9.02 6.09
CA ILE A 110 13.41 8.45 6.92
C ILE A 110 14.02 7.86 8.20
N LEU A 111 15.09 7.10 8.10
CA LEU A 111 15.77 6.51 9.24
C LEU A 111 16.43 7.59 10.11
N ALA A 112 17.15 8.55 9.52
CA ALA A 112 17.77 9.64 10.23
C ALA A 112 16.78 10.49 11.04
N CYS A 113 15.54 10.68 10.57
CA CYS A 113 14.49 11.39 11.31
C CYS A 113 13.61 10.47 12.17
N GLY A 114 13.72 9.13 12.02
CA GLY A 114 12.95 8.13 12.76
C GLY A 114 11.46 8.09 12.40
N ARG A 115 11.05 8.69 11.27
CA ARG A 115 9.63 8.84 10.88
C ARG A 115 9.43 8.67 9.40
N LEU A 116 8.28 8.07 9.04
CA LEU A 116 7.68 8.27 7.73
C LEU A 116 6.88 9.58 7.75
N LEU A 117 6.99 10.35 6.69
CA LEU A 117 6.27 11.62 6.52
C LEU A 117 5.46 11.55 5.23
N SER A 118 4.29 12.18 5.23
CA SER A 118 3.53 12.42 4.00
C SER A 118 4.34 13.27 3.01
N PRO A 119 4.05 13.19 1.71
CA PRO A 119 4.74 14.00 0.71
C PRO A 119 4.75 15.51 1.02
N VAL A 120 3.63 16.05 1.50
CA VAL A 120 3.50 17.46 1.89
C VAL A 120 4.51 17.81 2.99
N LEU A 121 4.58 17.03 4.06
CA LEU A 121 5.51 17.27 5.16
C LEU A 121 6.98 17.01 4.76
N ALA A 122 7.23 15.91 4.04
CA ALA A 122 8.58 15.53 3.63
C ALA A 122 9.23 16.55 2.70
N ARG A 123 8.43 17.22 1.87
CA ARG A 123 8.92 18.17 0.87
C ARG A 123 8.67 19.63 1.22
N LYS A 124 7.89 19.89 2.26
CA LYS A 124 7.47 21.23 2.69
C LYS A 124 6.82 22.02 1.55
N MET A 125 5.97 21.33 0.79
CA MET A 125 5.23 21.85 -0.36
C MET A 125 3.75 21.57 -0.16
N SER A 126 2.89 22.42 -0.72
CA SER A 126 1.46 22.15 -0.76
C SER A 126 1.12 20.96 -1.67
N ALA A 127 0.00 20.32 -1.44
CA ALA A 127 -0.49 19.22 -2.27
C ALA A 127 -0.66 19.65 -3.75
N ALA A 128 -1.18 20.86 -3.97
CA ALA A 128 -1.35 21.45 -5.31
C ALA A 128 -0.01 21.68 -6.05
N GLU A 129 1.06 22.02 -5.35
CA GLU A 129 2.40 22.13 -5.94
C GLU A 129 2.96 20.75 -6.28
N LEU A 130 2.80 19.78 -5.38
CA LEU A 130 3.24 18.40 -5.61
C LEU A 130 2.54 17.75 -6.81
N GLN A 131 1.24 18.00 -6.97
CA GLN A 131 0.45 17.48 -8.10
C GLN A 131 0.97 18.00 -9.45
N LYS A 132 1.44 19.24 -9.50
CA LYS A 132 2.00 19.85 -10.72
C LYS A 132 3.35 19.27 -11.15
N GLU A 133 4.04 18.54 -10.28
CA GLU A 133 5.33 17.92 -10.62
C GLU A 133 5.22 16.75 -11.61
N GLY A 134 3.99 16.37 -12.00
CA GLY A 134 3.73 15.46 -13.12
C GLY A 134 4.30 14.06 -12.98
N ARG A 135 4.52 13.58 -11.76
CA ARG A 135 4.97 12.22 -11.49
C ARG A 135 3.78 11.27 -11.33
N ASN A 136 4.04 10.00 -11.07
CA ASN A 136 3.13 8.84 -11.02
C ASN A 136 1.75 9.11 -10.42
N ALA A 137 1.63 10.16 -9.63
CA ALA A 137 0.42 10.63 -8.99
C ALA A 137 -0.35 11.70 -9.82
N ALA A 138 -0.06 11.87 -11.11
CA ALA A 138 -0.75 12.86 -11.93
C ALA A 138 -2.28 12.66 -11.99
N ASN A 139 -2.75 11.43 -11.71
CA ASN A 139 -4.16 11.07 -11.64
C ASN A 139 -4.66 10.87 -10.20
N ASP A 140 -3.78 10.96 -9.18
CA ASP A 140 -4.20 10.85 -7.80
C ASP A 140 -4.91 12.14 -7.37
N PRO A 141 -5.95 12.04 -6.52
CA PRO A 141 -6.54 13.21 -5.89
C PRO A 141 -5.50 14.02 -5.10
N GLU A 142 -5.65 15.34 -5.08
CA GLU A 142 -4.75 16.25 -4.36
C GLU A 142 -4.58 15.86 -2.89
N ASP A 143 -5.64 15.43 -2.24
CA ASP A 143 -5.64 14.96 -0.84
C ASP A 143 -4.73 13.75 -0.58
N TYR A 144 -4.34 12.99 -1.61
CA TYR A 144 -3.41 11.84 -1.44
C TYR A 144 -2.02 12.24 -0.96
N PHE A 145 -1.59 13.47 -1.23
CA PHE A 145 -0.28 13.97 -0.79
C PHE A 145 -0.17 14.24 0.72
N ASP A 146 -1.30 14.24 1.44
CA ASP A 146 -1.35 14.36 2.90
C ASP A 146 -1.13 13.03 3.62
N TYR A 147 -1.01 11.93 2.88
CA TYR A 147 -0.95 10.59 3.47
C TYR A 147 0.34 9.83 3.14
N ILE A 148 0.73 8.98 4.07
CA ILE A 148 1.67 7.88 3.86
C ILE A 148 0.86 6.70 3.38
N MET A 149 1.21 6.16 2.20
CA MET A 149 0.52 5.04 1.56
C MET A 149 1.24 3.73 1.85
N PHE A 150 0.47 2.67 2.02
CA PHE A 150 0.97 1.33 2.26
C PHE A 150 0.45 0.36 1.20
N ALA A 151 1.27 -0.62 0.88
CA ALA A 151 0.91 -1.79 0.10
C ALA A 151 0.81 -3.01 1.01
N TRP A 152 0.14 -4.08 0.58
CA TRP A 152 0.17 -5.36 1.28
C TRP A 152 1.58 -5.94 1.37
N GLY A 153 1.88 -6.72 2.40
CA GLY A 153 3.23 -7.12 2.80
C GLY A 153 4.08 -7.75 1.68
N ASN A 154 3.49 -8.62 0.86
CA ASN A 154 4.18 -9.26 -0.27
C ASN A 154 3.96 -8.55 -1.61
N CYS A 155 3.39 -7.34 -1.63
CA CYS A 155 3.16 -6.58 -2.86
C CYS A 155 4.47 -6.00 -3.40
N GLN A 156 4.67 -6.09 -4.71
CA GLN A 156 5.86 -5.57 -5.40
C GLN A 156 5.72 -4.11 -5.86
N ALA A 157 4.53 -3.51 -5.71
CA ALA A 157 4.24 -2.18 -6.27
C ALA A 157 5.23 -1.09 -5.79
N GLY A 158 5.66 -1.15 -4.54
CA GLY A 158 6.63 -0.20 -3.99
C GLY A 158 8.00 -0.28 -4.68
N ASP A 159 8.53 -1.48 -4.93
CA ASP A 159 9.80 -1.62 -5.65
C ASP A 159 9.67 -1.26 -7.13
N ARG A 160 8.51 -1.53 -7.74
CA ARG A 160 8.23 -1.05 -9.10
C ARG A 160 8.31 0.48 -9.18
N LEU A 161 7.75 1.20 -8.20
CA LEU A 161 7.87 2.66 -8.11
C LEU A 161 9.31 3.12 -7.87
N VAL A 162 10.12 2.36 -7.12
CA VAL A 162 11.56 2.64 -6.95
C VAL A 162 12.27 2.55 -8.31
N MET A 163 12.01 1.48 -9.07
CA MET A 163 12.58 1.31 -10.42
C MET A 163 12.12 2.40 -11.38
N GLU A 164 10.84 2.76 -11.37
CA GLU A 164 10.30 3.83 -12.20
C GLU A 164 10.99 5.17 -11.94
N ARG A 165 11.19 5.51 -10.66
CA ARG A 165 11.92 6.74 -10.27
C ARG A 165 13.39 6.72 -10.72
N LYS A 166 14.03 5.55 -10.63
CA LYS A 166 15.41 5.36 -11.08
C LYS A 166 15.55 5.50 -12.59
N LEU A 167 14.60 4.95 -13.33
CA LEU A 167 14.62 4.93 -14.80
C LEU A 167 14.06 6.21 -15.44
N GLY A 168 13.25 6.97 -14.71
CA GLY A 168 12.50 8.12 -15.26
C GLY A 168 11.38 7.73 -16.24
N ARG A 169 11.03 6.45 -16.31
CA ARG A 169 9.95 5.87 -17.14
C ARG A 169 9.33 4.66 -16.46
N PHE A 170 8.18 4.21 -16.96
CA PHE A 170 7.61 2.92 -16.51
C PHE A 170 8.59 1.78 -16.79
N PRO A 171 8.87 0.92 -15.79
CA PRO A 171 9.74 -0.24 -15.99
C PRO A 171 9.02 -1.31 -16.82
N ASP A 172 9.73 -1.89 -17.76
CA ASP A 172 9.30 -3.06 -18.53
C ASP A 172 9.64 -4.38 -17.80
N GLU A 173 9.30 -5.51 -18.42
CA GLU A 173 9.56 -6.84 -17.83
C GLU A 173 11.05 -7.10 -17.59
N LYS A 174 11.90 -6.61 -18.47
CA LYS A 174 13.36 -6.77 -18.35
C LYS A 174 13.92 -5.97 -17.19
N ASP A 175 13.42 -4.75 -16.99
CA ASP A 175 13.82 -3.90 -15.85
C ASP A 175 13.42 -4.52 -14.50
N LEU A 176 12.35 -5.31 -14.47
CA LEU A 176 11.81 -5.96 -13.27
C LEU A 176 12.37 -7.38 -13.04
N SER A 177 13.22 -7.86 -13.93
CA SER A 177 13.89 -9.16 -13.85
C SER A 177 15.25 -9.06 -13.13
N THR A 178 16.14 -10.03 -13.37
CA THR A 178 17.47 -10.09 -12.78
C THR A 178 18.21 -8.75 -12.89
N GLY A 179 18.70 -8.25 -11.77
CA GLY A 179 19.45 -6.98 -11.73
C GLY A 179 18.62 -5.75 -11.41
N PHE A 180 17.32 -5.88 -11.14
CA PHE A 180 16.54 -4.77 -10.59
C PHE A 180 17.13 -4.32 -9.23
N THR A 181 16.92 -3.04 -8.90
CA THR A 181 17.39 -2.47 -7.64
C THR A 181 16.20 -2.36 -6.67
N PRO A 182 16.14 -3.19 -5.63
CA PRO A 182 15.07 -3.08 -4.63
C PRO A 182 15.23 -1.82 -3.79
N GLY A 183 14.09 -1.32 -3.29
CA GLY A 183 14.07 -0.27 -2.27
C GLY A 183 14.28 -0.80 -0.86
N VAL A 184 14.37 0.11 0.11
CA VAL A 184 14.25 -0.22 1.52
C VAL A 184 12.79 -0.35 1.88
N ARG A 185 12.41 -1.45 2.52
CA ARG A 185 11.03 -1.74 2.92
C ARG A 185 10.87 -1.62 4.43
N PHE A 186 9.84 -0.89 4.85
CA PHE A 186 9.40 -0.75 6.23
C PHE A 186 8.12 -1.56 6.39
N PHE A 187 8.14 -2.57 7.26
CA PHE A 187 7.01 -3.47 7.51
C PHE A 187 6.29 -3.10 8.81
N PHE A 188 4.97 -3.25 8.77
CA PHE A 188 4.08 -2.96 9.88
C PHE A 188 3.03 -4.06 9.97
N ARG A 189 2.68 -4.51 11.18
CA ARG A 189 1.55 -5.39 11.38
C ARG A 189 0.24 -4.66 11.05
N TYR A 190 -0.56 -5.27 10.18
CA TYR A 190 -1.80 -4.65 9.73
C TYR A 190 -2.79 -4.46 10.88
N ASP A 191 -3.02 -5.53 11.69
CA ASP A 191 -3.94 -5.53 12.83
C ASP A 191 -3.62 -4.46 13.88
N ARG A 192 -2.33 -4.10 14.01
CA ARG A 192 -1.86 -3.05 14.89
C ARG A 192 -1.97 -1.66 14.23
N LEU A 193 -1.53 -1.54 12.99
CA LEU A 193 -1.47 -0.24 12.32
C LEU A 193 -2.86 0.35 12.04
N ILE A 194 -3.89 -0.49 11.86
CA ILE A 194 -5.29 -0.03 11.73
C ILE A 194 -5.83 0.64 13.00
N GLN A 195 -5.16 0.48 14.14
CA GLN A 195 -5.52 1.14 15.41
C GLN A 195 -4.90 2.54 15.54
N HIS A 196 -4.05 2.95 14.59
CA HIS A 196 -3.48 4.29 14.61
C HIS A 196 -4.58 5.35 14.50
N PRO A 197 -4.56 6.43 15.34
CA PRO A 197 -5.62 7.43 15.33
C PRO A 197 -5.80 8.14 13.98
N ASP A 198 -4.71 8.25 13.21
CA ASP A 198 -4.71 8.87 11.89
C ASP A 198 -4.84 7.86 10.73
N ALA A 199 -5.25 6.61 11.03
CA ALA A 199 -5.49 5.61 10.01
C ALA A 199 -6.74 5.97 9.17
N VAL A 200 -6.57 5.94 7.85
CA VAL A 200 -7.62 6.24 6.89
C VAL A 200 -7.75 5.09 5.90
N PHE A 201 -9.00 4.66 5.71
CA PHE A 201 -9.37 3.61 4.76
C PHE A 201 -10.05 4.26 3.56
N GLU A 202 -9.62 3.90 2.36
CA GLU A 202 -10.17 4.46 1.13
C GLU A 202 -10.56 3.37 0.10
N GLY A 203 -10.52 2.11 0.53
CA GLY A 203 -11.07 0.97 -0.21
C GLY A 203 -10.21 0.44 -1.37
N VAL A 204 -9.14 1.14 -1.78
CA VAL A 204 -8.21 0.71 -2.84
C VAL A 204 -6.90 0.20 -2.22
N LEU A 205 -6.26 1.01 -1.40
CA LEU A 205 -5.08 0.62 -0.63
C LEU A 205 -5.48 -0.08 0.69
N PRO A 206 -4.59 -0.86 1.30
CA PRO A 206 -4.83 -1.44 2.62
C PRO A 206 -5.26 -0.42 3.67
N LEU A 207 -4.50 0.66 3.76
CA LEU A 207 -4.74 1.85 4.57
C LEU A 207 -3.79 2.97 4.17
N LYS A 208 -4.06 4.17 4.68
CA LYS A 208 -3.17 5.34 4.64
C LYS A 208 -3.04 5.89 6.06
N ILE A 209 -1.90 6.53 6.38
CA ILE A 209 -1.72 7.27 7.63
C ILE A 209 -1.54 8.75 7.28
N ARG A 210 -2.29 9.63 7.94
CA ARG A 210 -2.21 11.07 7.72
C ARG A 210 -0.93 11.63 8.35
N ASN A 211 -0.27 12.53 7.65
CA ASN A 211 0.88 13.30 8.10
C ASN A 211 2.14 12.49 8.39
N GLU A 212 2.24 11.82 9.54
CA GLU A 212 3.47 11.17 9.99
C GLU A 212 3.23 9.85 10.72
N LEU A 213 4.25 8.98 10.70
CA LEU A 213 4.28 7.73 11.46
C LEU A 213 5.66 7.53 12.08
N VAL A 214 5.72 7.44 13.42
CA VAL A 214 6.96 7.25 14.18
C VAL A 214 7.40 5.78 14.08
N LEU A 215 8.59 5.53 13.52
CA LEU A 215 9.03 4.17 13.21
C LEU A 215 9.28 3.31 14.45
N LYS A 216 9.89 3.85 15.51
CA LYS A 216 10.21 3.09 16.73
C LYS A 216 8.97 2.44 17.36
N ASP A 217 7.82 3.13 17.26
CA ASP A 217 6.57 2.71 17.90
C ASP A 217 5.79 1.72 17.05
N TRP A 218 5.94 1.78 15.72
CA TRP A 218 5.05 1.07 14.79
C TRP A 218 5.76 0.08 13.86
N ALA A 219 7.03 0.32 13.50
CA ALA A 219 7.72 -0.58 12.59
C ALA A 219 8.00 -1.93 13.26
N GLU A 220 7.71 -3.00 12.52
CA GLU A 220 8.02 -4.38 12.89
C GLU A 220 9.36 -4.81 12.35
N ALA A 221 9.65 -4.49 11.09
CA ALA A 221 10.92 -4.76 10.45
C ALA A 221 11.29 -3.68 9.44
N VAL A 222 12.59 -3.46 9.25
CA VAL A 222 13.17 -2.65 8.19
C VAL A 222 14.08 -3.54 7.37
N ILE A 223 13.74 -3.75 6.10
CA ILE A 223 14.53 -4.59 5.19
C ILE A 223 15.34 -3.72 4.26
N VAL A 224 16.64 -3.84 4.36
CA VAL A 224 17.63 -3.12 3.55
C VAL A 224 18.33 -4.11 2.61
N PRO A 225 18.40 -3.84 1.29
CA PRO A 225 19.22 -4.63 0.41
C PRO A 225 20.69 -4.64 0.90
N GLU A 226 21.30 -5.82 1.01
CA GLU A 226 22.69 -5.95 1.55
C GLU A 226 23.69 -5.06 0.81
N THR A 227 23.52 -4.85 -0.48
CA THR A 227 24.35 -3.95 -1.29
C THR A 227 24.30 -2.49 -0.84
N CYS A 228 23.27 -2.11 -0.07
CA CYS A 228 23.06 -0.75 0.43
C CYS A 228 23.44 -0.60 1.91
N ARG A 229 23.91 -1.67 2.56
CA ARG A 229 24.22 -1.70 3.99
C ARG A 229 25.11 -0.55 4.43
N GLN A 230 26.27 -0.40 3.79
CA GLN A 230 27.25 0.64 4.16
C GLN A 230 26.68 2.06 4.08
N ALA A 231 25.76 2.31 3.15
CA ALA A 231 25.13 3.60 3.00
C ALA A 231 24.02 3.87 4.02
N VAL A 232 23.31 2.82 4.48
CA VAL A 232 22.10 2.94 5.32
C VAL A 232 22.43 2.79 6.81
N GLU A 233 23.28 1.83 7.16
CA GLU A 233 23.58 1.44 8.56
C GLU A 233 23.94 2.62 9.49
N PRO A 234 24.73 3.65 9.06
CA PRO A 234 25.06 4.78 9.91
C PRO A 234 23.86 5.65 10.32
N TYR A 235 22.73 5.53 9.61
CA TYR A 235 21.52 6.32 9.84
C TYR A 235 20.41 5.55 10.54
N VAL A 236 20.64 4.27 10.88
CA VAL A 236 19.64 3.45 11.59
C VAL A 236 19.64 3.85 13.07
N PRO A 237 18.51 4.36 13.59
CA PRO A 237 18.36 4.66 15.03
C PRO A 237 18.60 3.43 15.88
N GLU A 238 19.15 3.59 17.11
CA GLU A 238 19.45 2.48 18.02
C GLU A 238 18.23 1.57 18.25
N GLU A 239 17.04 2.18 18.40
CA GLU A 239 15.78 1.47 18.66
C GLU A 239 15.31 0.63 17.46
N LEU A 240 15.79 0.95 16.25
CA LEU A 240 15.45 0.21 15.03
C LEU A 240 16.53 -0.81 14.62
N LYS A 241 17.73 -0.77 15.23
CA LYS A 241 18.79 -1.74 14.91
C LYS A 241 18.36 -3.19 15.06
N PRO A 242 17.66 -3.60 16.14
CA PRO A 242 17.20 -4.98 16.29
C PRO A 242 16.17 -5.41 15.23
N LYS A 243 15.45 -4.43 14.66
CA LYS A 243 14.42 -4.63 13.64
C LYS A 243 14.95 -4.44 12.22
N THR A 244 16.22 -4.08 12.03
CA THR A 244 16.82 -3.79 10.72
C THR A 244 17.61 -5.00 10.24
N HIS A 245 17.21 -5.52 9.09
CA HIS A 245 17.78 -6.72 8.50
C HIS A 245 18.35 -6.39 7.11
N TYR A 246 19.50 -6.98 6.79
CA TYR A 246 20.20 -6.78 5.53
C TYR A 246 20.10 -8.06 4.70
N LEU A 247 19.38 -8.01 3.59
CA LEU A 247 19.11 -9.19 2.78
C LEU A 247 19.76 -9.10 1.39
N ARG A 248 20.39 -10.21 0.96
CA ARG A 248 20.93 -10.32 -0.39
C ARG A 248 19.83 -10.52 -1.41
N ASN A 249 19.88 -9.76 -2.49
CA ASN A 249 18.99 -9.96 -3.62
C ASN A 249 19.62 -10.95 -4.61
N ASN A 250 19.27 -12.24 -4.47
CA ASN A 250 19.62 -13.30 -5.42
C ASN A 250 18.40 -13.74 -6.25
N CYS A 251 17.34 -12.94 -6.24
CA CYS A 251 16.07 -13.25 -6.85
C CYS A 251 16.09 -13.01 -8.36
N LYS A 252 15.31 -13.78 -9.10
CA LYS A 252 15.18 -13.68 -10.55
C LYS A 252 14.42 -12.43 -11.00
N ASP A 253 13.54 -11.94 -10.14
CA ASP A 253 12.68 -10.81 -10.43
C ASP A 253 12.11 -10.16 -9.16
N ILE A 254 11.43 -9.05 -9.36
CA ILE A 254 10.82 -8.24 -8.30
C ILE A 254 9.75 -9.00 -7.49
N TRP A 255 9.06 -9.96 -8.08
CA TRP A 255 8.04 -10.75 -7.40
C TRP A 255 8.65 -11.77 -6.45
N GLU A 256 9.71 -12.46 -6.88
CA GLU A 256 10.46 -13.38 -6.04
C GLU A 256 11.10 -12.65 -4.86
N TRP A 257 11.67 -11.46 -5.10
CA TRP A 257 12.18 -10.58 -4.04
C TRP A 257 11.08 -10.22 -3.04
N SER A 258 9.93 -9.77 -3.53
CA SER A 258 8.82 -9.35 -2.67
C SER A 258 8.29 -10.49 -1.81
N LYS A 259 8.22 -11.70 -2.37
CA LYS A 259 7.84 -12.91 -1.65
C LYS A 259 8.89 -13.26 -0.58
N MET A 260 10.16 -13.36 -0.97
CA MET A 260 11.25 -13.73 -0.07
C MET A 260 11.34 -12.78 1.13
N VAL A 261 11.27 -11.48 0.89
CA VAL A 261 11.32 -10.48 1.96
C VAL A 261 10.13 -10.59 2.89
N TYR A 262 8.93 -10.79 2.36
CA TYR A 262 7.74 -10.99 3.19
C TYR A 262 7.83 -12.25 4.05
N GLU A 263 8.24 -13.39 3.45
CA GLU A 263 8.40 -14.66 4.18
C GLU A 263 9.45 -14.53 5.29
N TYR A 264 10.56 -13.85 5.02
CA TYR A 264 11.57 -13.55 6.01
C TYR A 264 10.99 -12.77 7.21
N VAL A 265 10.24 -11.68 6.96
CA VAL A 265 9.64 -10.87 8.02
C VAL A 265 8.63 -11.70 8.83
N ARG A 266 7.75 -12.44 8.16
CA ARG A 266 6.77 -13.29 8.83
C ARG A 266 7.44 -14.32 9.77
N ASP A 267 8.52 -14.93 9.30
CA ASP A 267 9.19 -16.03 10.03
C ASP A 267 10.07 -15.49 11.17
N THR A 268 10.57 -14.25 11.07
CA THR A 268 11.44 -13.63 12.10
C THR A 268 10.70 -12.73 13.08
N ALA A 269 9.58 -12.13 12.73
CA ALA A 269 8.80 -11.25 13.61
C ALA A 269 7.92 -12.03 14.62
N GLY A 270 7.93 -13.35 14.58
CA GLY A 270 7.22 -14.24 15.53
C GLY A 270 8.08 -14.70 16.70
N GLU A 271 9.38 -14.40 16.68
CA GLU A 271 10.33 -14.66 17.77
C GLU A 271 10.53 -13.43 18.66
#